data_ea0d361c2c8359976202a58c46da88ad
#
_entry.id   ea0d361c2c8359976202a58c46da88ad
#
_cell.length_a   1.000
_cell.length_b   1.000
_cell.length_c   1.000
_cell.angle_alpha   90.00
_cell.angle_beta   90.00
_cell.angle_gamma   90.00
#
_symmetry.space_group_name_H-M   'P 1'
#
loop_
_entity.id
_entity.type
_entity.pdbx_description
1 polymer ?
#
loop_
_entity_poly.entity_id
_entity_poly.type
_entity_poly.pdbx_seq_one_letter_code
_entity_poly.pdbx_strand_id
1 'polypeptide(L)'
;MSSYQQAPEPGRIEGRGLSIRLGQGVDAFEAVQRLDFTVAPGEFVCILGPSGCGKSTLLGALAGHLVPSTGHLTVDDQVIDGPSPQRGMVFQHHTLLPWRSVLDNVAFGLKMQGLGKADRQRQAHEMLQLVGLADFASRWPSQLSGGMQQRAEIARVLINRPRLLLMDEPFGALDAQTRARMQELLLDIWARIHTTVVFVTHDIDEALFLADRILVMSPRPGRFIEDLHLDFPRPRCASLLTSPAFTHFKRHCLALLRHEEGRELPRLTPLGLPDADHPPLRIAL
;
A
#
# COMPACT_ATOMS: atom_id res chain seq x y z
N MET A 1 -1.95 4.88 -32.49
CA MET A 1 -3.07 4.79 -31.54
C MET A 1 -2.72 3.68 -30.56
N SER A 2 -2.50 4.06 -29.31
CA SER A 2 -1.91 3.19 -28.27
C SER A 2 -2.81 1.99 -27.98
N SER A 3 -2.22 0.80 -27.90
CA SER A 3 -2.88 -0.48 -27.54
C SER A 3 -3.31 -0.55 -26.05
N TYR A 4 -3.46 0.58 -25.38
CA TYR A 4 -4.06 0.70 -24.04
C TYR A 4 -5.60 0.62 -24.06
N GLN A 5 -6.18 0.07 -25.15
CA GLN A 5 -7.63 -0.13 -25.25
C GLN A 5 -8.06 -1.29 -24.33
N GLN A 6 -8.89 -0.94 -23.36
CA GLN A 6 -9.53 -1.66 -22.28
C GLN A 6 -8.59 -2.03 -21.11
N ALA A 7 -8.57 -1.12 -20.11
CA ALA A 7 -8.16 -1.50 -18.76
C ALA A 7 -9.03 -2.70 -18.32
N PRO A 8 -8.47 -3.71 -17.62
CA PRO A 8 -9.28 -4.75 -17.03
C PRO A 8 -10.31 -4.12 -16.10
N GLU A 9 -11.52 -4.67 -16.06
CA GLU A 9 -12.50 -4.24 -15.07
C GLU A 9 -11.90 -4.46 -13.68
N PRO A 10 -11.93 -3.42 -12.82
CA PRO A 10 -11.41 -3.56 -11.45
C PRO A 10 -12.19 -4.63 -10.69
N GLY A 11 -11.52 -5.36 -9.79
CA GLY A 11 -12.11 -6.47 -9.04
C GLY A 11 -12.82 -5.99 -7.78
N ARG A 12 -13.96 -6.61 -7.45
CA ARG A 12 -14.64 -6.48 -6.14
C ARG A 12 -14.07 -7.50 -5.18
N ILE A 13 -13.78 -7.09 -3.95
CA ILE A 13 -13.34 -8.01 -2.88
C ILE A 13 -14.47 -8.18 -1.87
N GLU A 14 -14.66 -9.39 -1.36
CA GLU A 14 -15.53 -9.67 -0.24
C GLU A 14 -14.90 -10.68 0.71
N GLY A 15 -14.83 -10.30 2.00
CA GLY A 15 -14.47 -11.19 3.11
C GLY A 15 -15.66 -11.36 4.04
N ARG A 16 -16.00 -12.61 4.40
CA ARG A 16 -17.09 -12.93 5.32
C ARG A 16 -16.62 -13.89 6.40
N GLY A 17 -16.68 -13.44 7.67
CA GLY A 17 -16.29 -14.21 8.85
C GLY A 17 -14.85 -14.74 8.76
N LEU A 18 -13.98 -14.00 8.07
CA LEU A 18 -12.62 -14.42 7.69
C LEU A 18 -11.72 -14.50 8.91
N SER A 19 -11.15 -15.69 9.20
CA SER A 19 -10.09 -15.85 10.18
C SER A 19 -8.90 -16.58 9.58
N ILE A 20 -7.69 -16.18 10.00
CA ILE A 20 -6.43 -16.78 9.54
C ILE A 20 -5.59 -17.13 10.75
N ARG A 21 -5.28 -18.42 10.88
CA ARG A 21 -4.35 -18.96 11.89
C ARG A 21 -3.02 -19.29 11.22
N LEU A 22 -1.93 -18.97 11.91
CA LEU A 22 -0.57 -19.27 11.48
C LEU A 22 0.10 -20.17 12.52
N GLY A 23 1.11 -20.94 12.09
CA GLY A 23 1.79 -21.93 12.91
C GLY A 23 1.05 -23.27 12.94
N GLN A 24 1.64 -24.25 13.66
CA GLN A 24 1.07 -25.59 13.83
C GLN A 24 1.18 -26.02 15.32
N GLY A 25 0.27 -26.89 15.75
CA GLY A 25 0.28 -27.43 17.12
C GLY A 25 0.16 -26.34 18.18
N VAL A 26 1.04 -26.38 19.17
CA VAL A 26 1.03 -25.45 20.34
C VAL A 26 1.47 -24.04 19.99
N ASP A 27 2.19 -23.87 18.89
CA ASP A 27 2.65 -22.56 18.42
C ASP A 27 1.64 -21.90 17.47
N ALA A 28 0.50 -22.52 17.23
CA ALA A 28 -0.55 -21.95 16.39
C ALA A 28 -1.21 -20.77 17.08
N PHE A 29 -1.31 -19.65 16.36
CA PHE A 29 -2.01 -18.45 16.82
C PHE A 29 -2.92 -17.87 15.76
N GLU A 30 -3.92 -17.14 16.19
CA GLU A 30 -4.84 -16.43 15.31
C GLU A 30 -4.22 -15.08 14.96
N ALA A 31 -3.83 -14.93 13.69
CA ALA A 31 -3.25 -13.68 13.19
C ALA A 31 -4.35 -12.66 12.87
N VAL A 32 -5.45 -13.14 12.27
CA VAL A 32 -6.62 -12.37 11.86
C VAL A 32 -7.86 -13.09 12.35
N GLN A 33 -8.79 -12.34 12.96
CA GLN A 33 -9.98 -12.90 13.59
C GLN A 33 -11.27 -12.24 13.08
N ARG A 34 -12.08 -13.03 12.41
CA ARG A 34 -13.49 -12.76 12.06
C ARG A 34 -13.71 -11.41 11.38
N LEU A 35 -13.02 -11.20 10.24
CA LEU A 35 -13.19 -10.01 9.43
C LEU A 35 -14.41 -10.16 8.49
N ASP A 36 -15.23 -9.11 8.47
CA ASP A 36 -16.30 -8.90 7.51
C ASP A 36 -16.03 -7.57 6.80
N PHE A 37 -15.85 -7.59 5.48
CA PHE A 37 -15.56 -6.39 4.68
C PHE A 37 -15.84 -6.60 3.21
N THR A 38 -16.07 -5.49 2.51
CA THR A 38 -16.14 -5.44 1.04
C THR A 38 -15.25 -4.32 0.56
N VAL A 39 -14.65 -4.46 -0.63
CA VAL A 39 -13.95 -3.38 -1.35
C VAL A 39 -14.60 -3.26 -2.71
N ALA A 40 -15.05 -2.05 -3.05
CA ALA A 40 -15.70 -1.79 -4.32
C ALA A 40 -14.70 -1.81 -5.49
N PRO A 41 -15.14 -2.15 -6.72
CA PRO A 41 -14.30 -2.06 -7.90
C PRO A 41 -13.72 -0.66 -8.07
N GLY A 42 -12.39 -0.57 -8.25
CA GLY A 42 -11.69 0.70 -8.46
C GLY A 42 -11.46 1.52 -7.18
N GLU A 43 -11.87 1.04 -6.01
CA GLU A 43 -11.65 1.72 -4.73
C GLU A 43 -10.17 1.64 -4.30
N PHE A 44 -9.66 2.70 -3.70
CA PHE A 44 -8.34 2.71 -3.05
C PHE A 44 -8.53 2.57 -1.53
N VAL A 45 -8.35 1.36 -1.01
CA VAL A 45 -8.52 1.06 0.41
C VAL A 45 -7.17 0.91 1.08
N CYS A 46 -6.96 1.60 2.21
CA CYS A 46 -5.82 1.36 3.10
C CYS A 46 -6.23 0.50 4.30
N ILE A 47 -5.38 -0.46 4.66
CA ILE A 47 -5.46 -1.18 5.93
C ILE A 47 -4.39 -0.58 6.84
N LEU A 48 -4.85 0.13 7.87
CA LEU A 48 -4.00 0.82 8.85
C LEU A 48 -3.98 0.05 10.17
N GLY A 49 -2.82 -0.12 10.78
CA GLY A 49 -2.72 -0.75 12.10
C GLY A 49 -1.28 -0.94 12.55
N PRO A 50 -1.06 -1.31 13.83
CA PRO A 50 0.27 -1.50 14.38
C PRO A 50 1.03 -2.65 13.72
N SER A 51 2.36 -2.69 13.90
CA SER A 51 3.18 -3.79 13.39
C SER A 51 2.77 -5.12 14.03
N GLY A 52 2.71 -6.18 13.20
CA GLY A 52 2.36 -7.52 13.66
C GLY A 52 0.86 -7.77 13.93
N CYS A 53 -0.05 -6.85 13.61
CA CYS A 53 -1.50 -7.03 13.81
C CYS A 53 -2.17 -7.97 12.78
N GLY A 54 -1.47 -8.41 11.72
CA GLY A 54 -2.02 -9.33 10.72
C GLY A 54 -2.29 -8.72 9.35
N LYS A 55 -1.90 -7.47 9.08
CA LYS A 55 -2.10 -6.79 7.77
C LYS A 55 -1.50 -7.56 6.60
N SER A 56 -0.21 -7.89 6.69
CA SER A 56 0.49 -8.67 5.66
C SER A 56 -0.07 -10.08 5.52
N THR A 57 -0.60 -10.65 6.61
CA THR A 57 -1.28 -11.96 6.60
C THR A 57 -2.58 -11.87 5.79
N LEU A 58 -3.39 -10.85 6.02
CA LEU A 58 -4.61 -10.60 5.24
C LEU A 58 -4.26 -10.35 3.76
N LEU A 59 -3.24 -9.54 3.50
CA LEU A 59 -2.78 -9.27 2.13
C LEU A 59 -2.30 -10.54 1.42
N GLY A 60 -1.58 -11.42 2.15
CA GLY A 60 -1.16 -12.74 1.65
C GLY A 60 -2.34 -13.65 1.30
N ALA A 61 -3.43 -13.60 2.06
CA ALA A 61 -4.65 -14.32 1.73
C ALA A 61 -5.34 -13.73 0.48
N LEU A 62 -5.40 -12.41 0.36
CA LEU A 62 -5.91 -11.72 -0.85
C LEU A 62 -5.08 -12.07 -2.10
N ALA A 63 -3.76 -12.22 -1.96
CA ALA A 63 -2.88 -12.65 -3.05
C ALA A 63 -3.06 -14.14 -3.42
N GLY A 64 -3.66 -14.94 -2.53
CA GLY A 64 -3.80 -16.39 -2.67
C GLY A 64 -2.58 -17.18 -2.20
N HIS A 65 -1.69 -16.56 -1.42
CA HIS A 65 -0.53 -17.24 -0.82
C HIS A 65 -0.89 -17.97 0.47
N LEU A 66 -1.98 -17.56 1.11
CA LEU A 66 -2.49 -18.14 2.36
C LEU A 66 -3.96 -18.51 2.18
N VAL A 67 -4.32 -19.67 2.70
CA VAL A 67 -5.73 -20.10 2.74
C VAL A 67 -6.33 -19.69 4.08
N PRO A 68 -7.47 -19.01 4.10
CA PRO A 68 -8.20 -18.72 5.34
C PRO A 68 -8.49 -19.98 6.14
N SER A 69 -8.39 -19.90 7.46
CA SER A 69 -8.73 -21.03 8.36
C SER A 69 -10.23 -21.21 8.51
N THR A 70 -10.98 -20.10 8.48
CA THR A 70 -12.46 -20.09 8.48
C THR A 70 -12.95 -18.88 7.68
N GLY A 71 -14.24 -18.93 7.32
CA GLY A 71 -14.87 -17.87 6.53
C GLY A 71 -14.57 -17.98 5.04
N HIS A 72 -14.95 -16.96 4.30
CA HIS A 72 -14.82 -16.91 2.84
C HIS A 72 -14.13 -15.63 2.41
N LEU A 73 -13.27 -15.74 1.41
CA LEU A 73 -12.61 -14.61 0.76
C LEU A 73 -12.76 -14.78 -0.75
N THR A 74 -13.41 -13.81 -1.40
CA THR A 74 -13.71 -13.87 -2.83
C THR A 74 -13.25 -12.61 -3.55
N VAL A 75 -12.99 -12.77 -4.83
CA VAL A 75 -12.81 -11.68 -5.80
C VAL A 75 -13.81 -11.91 -6.93
N ASP A 76 -14.71 -10.95 -7.17
CA ASP A 76 -15.78 -11.07 -8.17
C ASP A 76 -16.60 -12.36 -8.00
N ASP A 77 -17.00 -12.63 -6.75
CA ASP A 77 -17.73 -13.81 -6.32
C ASP A 77 -17.00 -15.16 -6.51
N GLN A 78 -15.74 -15.12 -6.95
CA GLN A 78 -14.89 -16.31 -7.08
C GLN A 78 -14.00 -16.48 -5.86
N VAL A 79 -14.01 -17.67 -5.26
CA VAL A 79 -13.16 -18.00 -4.12
C VAL A 79 -11.69 -17.92 -4.53
N ILE A 80 -10.86 -17.32 -3.67
CA ILE A 80 -9.40 -17.29 -3.86
C ILE A 80 -8.83 -18.66 -3.47
N ASP A 81 -8.39 -19.43 -4.45
CA ASP A 81 -7.84 -20.79 -4.31
C ASP A 81 -6.32 -20.87 -4.52
N GLY A 82 -5.69 -19.75 -4.95
CA GLY A 82 -4.25 -19.69 -5.18
C GLY A 82 -3.82 -18.35 -5.80
N PRO A 83 -2.51 -18.17 -6.06
CA PRO A 83 -1.99 -16.98 -6.73
C PRO A 83 -2.54 -16.81 -8.16
N SER A 84 -2.72 -15.55 -8.58
CA SER A 84 -3.23 -15.25 -9.93
C SER A 84 -2.56 -13.99 -10.50
N PRO A 85 -2.27 -13.93 -11.81
CA PRO A 85 -1.79 -12.72 -12.47
C PRO A 85 -2.75 -11.53 -12.36
N GLN A 86 -4.03 -11.77 -12.06
CA GLN A 86 -5.04 -10.72 -11.87
C GLN A 86 -4.93 -10.04 -10.50
N ARG A 87 -4.15 -10.61 -9.58
CA ARG A 87 -3.86 -10.07 -8.25
C ARG A 87 -2.38 -9.76 -8.15
N GLY A 88 -2.00 -8.54 -8.57
CA GLY A 88 -0.63 -8.08 -8.51
C GLY A 88 -0.22 -7.71 -7.08
N MET A 89 0.95 -8.14 -6.65
CA MET A 89 1.47 -7.83 -5.31
C MET A 89 2.82 -7.12 -5.38
N VAL A 90 2.92 -6.01 -4.63
CA VAL A 90 4.15 -5.26 -4.35
C VAL A 90 4.51 -5.51 -2.90
N PHE A 91 5.70 -6.04 -2.66
CA PHE A 91 6.17 -6.42 -1.33
C PHE A 91 6.92 -5.27 -0.65
N GLN A 92 7.10 -5.38 0.65
CA GLN A 92 7.87 -4.44 1.47
C GLN A 92 9.36 -4.43 1.08
N HIS A 93 9.91 -5.59 0.73
CA HIS A 93 11.29 -5.73 0.25
C HIS A 93 11.34 -5.80 -1.27
N HIS A 94 12.40 -5.27 -1.84
CA HIS A 94 12.58 -5.30 -3.28
C HIS A 94 12.72 -6.74 -3.80
N THR A 95 11.91 -7.07 -4.80
CA THR A 95 11.83 -8.41 -5.40
C THR A 95 12.26 -8.43 -6.88
N LEU A 96 12.89 -7.35 -7.36
CA LEU A 96 13.44 -7.30 -8.72
C LEU A 96 14.46 -8.43 -8.92
N LEU A 97 14.41 -9.06 -10.09
CA LEU A 97 15.34 -10.12 -10.48
C LEU A 97 16.73 -9.49 -10.71
N PRO A 98 17.73 -9.74 -9.83
CA PRO A 98 19.00 -9.02 -9.87
C PRO A 98 19.84 -9.34 -11.13
N TRP A 99 19.59 -10.49 -11.78
CA TRP A 99 20.24 -10.94 -13.01
C TRP A 99 19.50 -10.51 -14.29
N ARG A 100 18.57 -9.55 -14.21
CA ARG A 100 17.84 -8.99 -15.36
C ARG A 100 17.94 -7.48 -15.35
N SER A 101 17.97 -6.88 -16.56
CA SER A 101 17.83 -5.44 -16.68
C SER A 101 16.47 -4.94 -16.15
N VAL A 102 16.34 -3.65 -15.91
CA VAL A 102 15.07 -3.01 -15.52
C VAL A 102 13.97 -3.30 -16.55
N LEU A 103 14.28 -3.16 -17.85
CA LEU A 103 13.37 -3.46 -18.94
C LEU A 103 12.92 -4.93 -18.90
N ASP A 104 13.85 -5.87 -18.71
CA ASP A 104 13.53 -7.30 -18.67
C ASP A 104 12.79 -7.69 -17.39
N ASN A 105 13.01 -6.98 -16.28
CA ASN A 105 12.19 -7.13 -15.07
C ASN A 105 10.74 -6.75 -15.34
N VAL A 106 10.50 -5.57 -15.91
CA VAL A 106 9.15 -5.09 -16.21
C VAL A 106 8.49 -5.99 -17.26
N ALA A 107 9.21 -6.38 -18.32
CA ALA A 107 8.69 -7.26 -19.37
C ALA A 107 8.45 -8.71 -18.93
N PHE A 108 8.84 -9.11 -17.71
CA PHE A 108 8.86 -10.50 -17.29
C PHE A 108 7.47 -11.14 -17.26
N GLY A 109 6.48 -10.45 -16.70
CA GLY A 109 5.10 -10.96 -16.66
C GLY A 109 4.53 -11.22 -18.06
N LEU A 110 4.73 -10.28 -18.98
CA LEU A 110 4.30 -10.44 -20.38
C LEU A 110 5.01 -11.61 -21.10
N LYS A 111 6.28 -11.86 -20.73
CA LYS A 111 7.00 -13.04 -21.21
C LYS A 111 6.34 -14.34 -20.74
N MET A 112 5.89 -14.40 -19.49
CA MET A 112 5.19 -15.57 -18.95
C MET A 112 3.81 -15.78 -19.59
N GLN A 113 3.19 -14.71 -20.07
CA GLN A 113 1.95 -14.75 -20.85
C GLN A 113 2.17 -15.14 -22.33
N GLY A 114 3.42 -15.38 -22.76
CA GLY A 114 3.74 -15.81 -24.12
C GLY A 114 3.88 -14.69 -25.15
N LEU A 115 3.87 -13.40 -24.74
CA LEU A 115 4.03 -12.30 -25.69
C LEU A 115 5.41 -12.33 -26.38
N GLY A 116 5.42 -12.01 -27.68
CA GLY A 116 6.62 -11.90 -28.50
C GLY A 116 7.60 -10.87 -27.96
N LYS A 117 8.91 -11.04 -28.23
CA LYS A 117 9.98 -10.19 -27.65
C LYS A 117 9.79 -8.72 -27.99
N ALA A 118 9.48 -8.39 -29.23
CA ALA A 118 9.32 -7.00 -29.67
C ALA A 118 8.15 -6.32 -28.94
N ASP A 119 6.99 -6.97 -28.85
CA ASP A 119 5.80 -6.40 -28.23
C ASP A 119 5.95 -6.21 -26.73
N ARG A 120 6.49 -7.21 -26.01
CA ARG A 120 6.67 -7.07 -24.57
C ARG A 120 7.72 -6.00 -24.21
N GLN A 121 8.78 -5.86 -25.02
CA GLN A 121 9.79 -4.81 -24.80
C GLN A 121 9.22 -3.42 -25.09
N ARG A 122 8.41 -3.27 -26.12
CA ARG A 122 7.71 -2.01 -26.42
C ARG A 122 6.80 -1.61 -25.25
N GLN A 123 5.92 -2.52 -24.80
CA GLN A 123 5.01 -2.26 -23.68
C GLN A 123 5.78 -1.97 -22.37
N ALA A 124 6.87 -2.70 -22.11
CA ALA A 124 7.71 -2.45 -20.94
C ALA A 124 8.38 -1.07 -21.00
N HIS A 125 8.81 -0.64 -22.18
CA HIS A 125 9.39 0.70 -22.35
C HIS A 125 8.34 1.81 -22.12
N GLU A 126 7.12 1.65 -22.65
CA GLU A 126 5.99 2.54 -22.41
C GLU A 126 5.65 2.62 -20.90
N MET A 127 5.67 1.49 -20.19
CA MET A 127 5.47 1.45 -18.74
C MET A 127 6.62 2.13 -17.97
N LEU A 128 7.86 1.95 -18.41
CA LEU A 128 9.01 2.64 -17.83
C LEU A 128 8.97 4.15 -18.05
N GLN A 129 8.43 4.62 -19.18
CA GLN A 129 8.17 6.05 -19.40
C GLN A 129 7.15 6.58 -18.40
N LEU A 130 6.06 5.84 -18.15
CA LEU A 130 5.03 6.22 -17.19
C LEU A 130 5.57 6.41 -15.77
N VAL A 131 6.50 5.55 -15.33
CA VAL A 131 7.13 5.63 -14.00
C VAL A 131 8.43 6.46 -13.98
N GLY A 132 8.80 7.12 -15.10
CA GLY A 132 9.97 7.97 -15.20
C GLY A 132 11.31 7.22 -15.12
N LEU A 133 11.38 6.01 -15.68
CA LEU A 133 12.57 5.15 -15.69
C LEU A 133 13.05 4.75 -17.08
N ALA A 134 12.57 5.40 -18.14
CA ALA A 134 12.92 5.04 -19.53
C ALA A 134 14.43 5.05 -19.78
N ASP A 135 15.16 6.05 -19.27
CA ASP A 135 16.61 6.21 -19.42
C ASP A 135 17.41 5.15 -18.65
N PHE A 136 16.75 4.43 -17.74
CA PHE A 136 17.36 3.38 -16.93
C PHE A 136 16.98 1.96 -17.37
N ALA A 137 16.33 1.81 -18.52
CA ALA A 137 15.80 0.54 -19.04
C ALA A 137 16.87 -0.56 -19.14
N SER A 138 18.11 -0.21 -19.53
CA SER A 138 19.24 -1.15 -19.66
C SER A 138 20.01 -1.40 -18.36
N ARG A 139 19.74 -0.66 -17.30
CA ARG A 139 20.43 -0.79 -16.01
C ARG A 139 19.99 -2.05 -15.27
N TRP A 140 20.84 -2.50 -14.33
CA TRP A 140 20.55 -3.59 -13.40
C TRP A 140 19.93 -3.04 -12.11
N PRO A 141 19.14 -3.82 -11.37
CA PRO A 141 18.54 -3.37 -10.10
C PRO A 141 19.55 -2.76 -9.12
N SER A 142 20.75 -3.34 -9.00
CA SER A 142 21.82 -2.84 -8.12
C SER A 142 22.36 -1.45 -8.49
N GLN A 143 22.06 -0.96 -9.68
CA GLN A 143 22.46 0.36 -10.17
C GLN A 143 21.38 1.43 -9.94
N LEU A 144 20.26 1.07 -9.32
CA LEU A 144 19.14 1.95 -9.04
C LEU A 144 19.13 2.38 -7.56
N SER A 145 18.66 3.59 -7.29
CA SER A 145 18.29 3.99 -5.92
C SER A 145 17.06 3.21 -5.44
N GLY A 146 16.81 3.17 -4.11
CA GLY A 146 15.65 2.48 -3.54
C GLY A 146 14.32 2.95 -4.15
N GLY A 147 14.11 4.26 -4.28
CA GLY A 147 12.91 4.79 -4.93
C GLY A 147 12.80 4.44 -6.43
N MET A 148 13.92 4.30 -7.14
CA MET A 148 13.92 3.82 -8.54
C MET A 148 13.58 2.33 -8.61
N GLN A 149 14.11 1.51 -7.69
CA GLN A 149 13.75 0.09 -7.58
C GLN A 149 12.26 -0.08 -7.31
N GLN A 150 11.71 0.72 -6.38
CA GLN A 150 10.29 0.70 -6.07
C GLN A 150 9.41 1.05 -7.28
N ARG A 151 9.78 2.08 -8.06
CA ARG A 151 9.08 2.41 -9.31
C ARG A 151 9.14 1.28 -10.33
N ALA A 152 10.28 0.61 -10.46
CA ALA A 152 10.43 -0.53 -11.35
C ALA A 152 9.58 -1.73 -10.91
N GLU A 153 9.43 -1.97 -9.60
CA GLU A 153 8.55 -3.01 -9.06
C GLU A 153 7.09 -2.73 -9.32
N ILE A 154 6.64 -1.51 -9.06
CA ILE A 154 5.27 -1.09 -9.38
C ILE A 154 5.01 -1.27 -10.89
N ALA A 155 5.94 -0.83 -11.75
CA ALA A 155 5.84 -1.02 -13.19
C ALA A 155 5.76 -2.50 -13.61
N ARG A 156 6.57 -3.38 -12.98
CA ARG A 156 6.58 -4.82 -13.23
C ARG A 156 5.25 -5.49 -12.89
N VAL A 157 4.59 -5.02 -11.82
CA VAL A 157 3.28 -5.53 -11.43
C VAL A 157 2.18 -4.98 -12.34
N LEU A 158 2.16 -3.66 -12.57
CA LEU A 158 1.09 -2.97 -13.30
C LEU A 158 1.06 -3.30 -14.80
N ILE A 159 2.20 -3.67 -15.41
CA ILE A 159 2.23 -4.06 -16.83
C ILE A 159 1.35 -5.28 -17.14
N ASN A 160 1.11 -6.13 -16.14
CA ASN A 160 0.22 -7.29 -16.24
C ASN A 160 -1.26 -6.90 -16.17
N ARG A 161 -1.58 -5.62 -15.94
CA ARG A 161 -2.95 -5.11 -15.80
C ARG A 161 -3.77 -5.90 -14.78
N PRO A 162 -3.32 -5.97 -13.52
CA PRO A 162 -4.05 -6.72 -12.51
C PRO A 162 -5.38 -6.05 -12.20
N ARG A 163 -6.41 -6.83 -11.86
CA ARG A 163 -7.70 -6.34 -11.38
C ARG A 163 -7.61 -5.82 -9.94
N LEU A 164 -6.68 -6.39 -9.15
CA LEU A 164 -6.34 -5.98 -7.79
C LEU A 164 -4.85 -5.68 -7.71
N LEU A 165 -4.50 -4.54 -7.12
CA LEU A 165 -3.14 -4.18 -6.74
C LEU A 165 -3.03 -4.24 -5.22
N LEU A 166 -2.24 -5.18 -4.73
CA LEU A 166 -1.98 -5.42 -3.31
C LEU A 166 -0.60 -4.87 -2.98
N MET A 167 -0.49 -4.02 -1.95
CA MET A 167 0.76 -3.35 -1.61
C MET A 167 1.05 -3.48 -0.11
N ASP A 168 2.17 -4.10 0.25
CA ASP A 168 2.58 -4.33 1.65
C ASP A 168 3.69 -3.35 2.05
N GLU A 169 3.32 -2.27 2.75
CA GLU A 169 4.24 -1.22 3.24
C GLU A 169 5.28 -0.77 2.19
N PRO A 170 4.88 -0.47 0.93
CA PRO A 170 5.82 -0.35 -0.18
C PRO A 170 6.77 0.84 -0.06
N PHE A 171 6.45 1.81 0.77
CA PHE A 171 7.25 3.05 0.92
C PHE A 171 7.97 3.15 2.26
N GLY A 172 7.89 2.12 3.11
CA GLY A 172 8.46 2.12 4.46
C GLY A 172 9.97 2.36 4.52
N ALA A 173 10.72 1.90 3.52
CA ALA A 173 12.19 2.05 3.44
C ALA A 173 12.66 3.36 2.80
N LEU A 174 11.74 4.22 2.31
CA LEU A 174 12.09 5.46 1.62
C LEU A 174 12.20 6.65 2.57
N ASP A 175 13.12 7.58 2.24
CA ASP A 175 13.15 8.87 2.90
C ASP A 175 11.87 9.69 2.63
N ALA A 176 11.59 10.70 3.47
CA ALA A 176 10.33 11.44 3.43
C ALA A 176 10.05 12.13 2.09
N GLN A 177 11.08 12.69 1.43
CA GLN A 177 10.91 13.40 0.16
C GLN A 177 10.63 12.42 -0.99
N THR A 178 11.37 11.31 -1.03
CA THR A 178 11.17 10.24 -2.03
C THR A 178 9.81 9.60 -1.83
N ARG A 179 9.39 9.34 -0.58
CA ARG A 179 8.08 8.79 -0.23
C ARG A 179 6.95 9.67 -0.75
N ALA A 180 6.98 10.98 -0.49
CA ALA A 180 5.94 11.90 -0.97
C ALA A 180 5.81 11.85 -2.50
N ARG A 181 6.93 11.90 -3.23
CA ARG A 181 6.93 11.78 -4.70
C ARG A 181 6.38 10.43 -5.19
N MET A 182 6.64 9.35 -4.45
CA MET A 182 6.14 8.03 -4.80
C MET A 182 4.63 7.90 -4.57
N GLN A 183 4.10 8.52 -3.52
CA GLN A 183 2.66 8.58 -3.24
C GLN A 183 1.93 9.35 -4.34
N GLU A 184 2.42 10.52 -4.74
CA GLU A 184 1.86 11.30 -5.85
C GLU A 184 1.89 10.49 -7.16
N LEU A 185 3.04 9.89 -7.50
CA LEU A 185 3.17 9.05 -8.69
C LEU A 185 2.19 7.87 -8.67
N LEU A 186 2.03 7.20 -7.52
CA LEU A 186 1.09 6.08 -7.39
C LEU A 186 -0.34 6.53 -7.66
N LEU A 187 -0.75 7.69 -7.13
CA LEU A 187 -2.09 8.24 -7.37
C LEU A 187 -2.30 8.62 -8.85
N ASP A 188 -1.30 9.22 -9.50
CA ASP A 188 -1.35 9.56 -10.93
C ASP A 188 -1.48 8.32 -11.82
N ILE A 189 -0.75 7.25 -11.49
CA ILE A 189 -0.83 5.98 -12.21
C ILE A 189 -2.18 5.31 -11.97
N TRP A 190 -2.62 5.25 -10.71
CA TRP A 190 -3.90 4.65 -10.34
C TRP A 190 -5.09 5.35 -11.02
N ALA A 191 -5.08 6.69 -11.09
CA ALA A 191 -6.10 7.48 -11.78
C ALA A 191 -6.22 7.13 -13.27
N ARG A 192 -5.16 6.61 -13.90
CA ARG A 192 -5.14 6.20 -15.31
C ARG A 192 -5.53 4.74 -15.53
N ILE A 193 -5.21 3.86 -14.56
CA ILE A 193 -5.37 2.41 -14.71
C ILE A 193 -6.69 1.93 -14.11
N HIS A 194 -7.22 2.63 -13.09
CA HIS A 194 -8.49 2.31 -12.41
C HIS A 194 -8.56 0.87 -11.84
N THR A 195 -7.45 0.32 -11.35
CA THR A 195 -7.45 -0.97 -10.63
C THR A 195 -7.92 -0.79 -9.19
N THR A 196 -8.51 -1.81 -8.58
CA THR A 196 -8.80 -1.82 -7.14
C THR A 196 -7.49 -1.96 -6.36
N VAL A 197 -7.28 -1.13 -5.33
CA VAL A 197 -6.05 -1.12 -4.54
C VAL A 197 -6.33 -1.47 -3.08
N VAL A 198 -5.57 -2.43 -2.55
CA VAL A 198 -5.47 -2.67 -1.11
C VAL A 198 -4.04 -2.37 -0.68
N PHE A 199 -3.89 -1.31 0.09
CA PHE A 199 -2.61 -0.78 0.53
C PHE A 199 -2.45 -0.96 2.04
N VAL A 200 -1.41 -1.65 2.47
CA VAL A 200 -1.11 -1.87 3.89
C VAL A 200 -0.04 -0.90 4.33
N THR A 201 -0.29 -0.22 5.44
CA THR A 201 0.67 0.69 6.08
C THR A 201 0.44 0.79 7.58
N HIS A 202 1.46 1.25 8.31
CA HIS A 202 1.36 1.70 9.69
C HIS A 202 1.45 3.24 9.81
N ASP A 203 1.64 3.94 8.69
CA ASP A 203 1.74 5.39 8.64
C ASP A 203 0.36 6.01 8.36
N ILE A 204 -0.13 6.80 9.34
CA ILE A 204 -1.44 7.46 9.28
C ILE A 204 -1.50 8.49 8.16
N ASP A 205 -0.43 9.28 7.98
CA ASP A 205 -0.40 10.32 6.95
C ASP A 205 -0.45 9.72 5.55
N GLU A 206 0.23 8.60 5.36
CA GLU A 206 0.20 7.83 4.12
C GLU A 206 -1.19 7.28 3.82
N ALA A 207 -1.83 6.63 4.81
CA ALA A 207 -3.18 6.09 4.65
C ALA A 207 -4.19 7.20 4.30
N LEU A 208 -4.16 8.33 5.02
CA LEU A 208 -5.04 9.47 4.77
C LEU A 208 -4.78 10.15 3.43
N PHE A 209 -3.53 10.20 2.97
CA PHE A 209 -3.19 10.82 1.70
C PHE A 209 -3.60 9.98 0.50
N LEU A 210 -3.49 8.66 0.59
CA LEU A 210 -3.71 7.75 -0.54
C LEU A 210 -5.16 7.27 -0.67
N ALA A 211 -5.80 6.88 0.46
CA ALA A 211 -7.02 6.10 0.44
C ALA A 211 -8.31 6.91 0.20
N ASP A 212 -9.31 6.25 -0.39
CA ASP A 212 -10.70 6.69 -0.34
C ASP A 212 -11.38 6.18 0.94
N ARG A 213 -10.83 5.08 1.49
CA ARG A 213 -11.34 4.42 2.69
C ARG A 213 -10.23 3.76 3.47
N ILE A 214 -10.30 3.84 4.79
CA ILE A 214 -9.32 3.24 5.70
C ILE A 214 -10.02 2.24 6.61
N LEU A 215 -9.55 0.98 6.55
CA LEU A 215 -9.91 -0.06 7.49
C LEU A 215 -8.87 -0.09 8.60
N VAL A 216 -9.23 0.35 9.82
CA VAL A 216 -8.32 0.38 10.96
C VAL A 216 -8.33 -0.99 11.64
N MET A 217 -7.15 -1.58 11.82
CA MET A 217 -6.99 -2.91 12.39
C MET A 217 -6.41 -2.85 13.81
N SER A 218 -7.02 -3.59 14.74
CA SER A 218 -6.57 -3.77 16.13
C SER A 218 -5.22 -4.50 16.20
N PRO A 219 -4.50 -4.44 17.34
CA PRO A 219 -3.43 -5.39 17.64
C PRO A 219 -3.91 -6.84 17.55
N ARG A 220 -2.96 -7.79 17.57
CA ARG A 220 -3.25 -9.23 17.43
C ARG A 220 -4.15 -9.78 18.55
N PRO A 221 -5.19 -10.59 18.18
CA PRO A 221 -5.61 -10.96 16.84
C PRO A 221 -6.26 -9.79 16.09
N GLY A 222 -5.82 -9.57 14.83
CA GLY A 222 -6.28 -8.44 14.03
C GLY A 222 -7.77 -8.50 13.74
N ARG A 223 -8.48 -7.42 14.06
CA ARG A 223 -9.90 -7.18 13.75
C ARG A 223 -10.05 -5.79 13.19
N PHE A 224 -11.03 -5.56 12.33
CA PHE A 224 -11.38 -4.20 11.95
C PHE A 224 -12.14 -3.54 13.10
N ILE A 225 -11.60 -2.44 13.63
CA ILE A 225 -12.17 -1.66 14.74
C ILE A 225 -12.86 -0.40 14.25
N GLU A 226 -12.50 0.07 13.05
CA GLU A 226 -13.12 1.25 12.44
C GLU A 226 -13.04 1.15 10.91
N ASP A 227 -14.02 1.73 10.24
CA ASP A 227 -14.15 1.81 8.79
C ASP A 227 -14.41 3.27 8.39
N LEU A 228 -13.35 3.95 7.97
CA LEU A 228 -13.33 5.38 7.73
C LEU A 228 -13.44 5.69 6.24
N HIS A 229 -14.50 6.37 5.83
CA HIS A 229 -14.63 6.94 4.49
C HIS A 229 -14.04 8.33 4.45
N LEU A 230 -13.24 8.64 3.43
CA LEU A 230 -12.52 9.89 3.27
C LEU A 230 -13.05 10.68 2.07
N ASP A 231 -13.80 11.75 2.33
CA ASP A 231 -14.36 12.62 1.29
C ASP A 231 -13.34 13.69 0.81
N PHE A 232 -12.06 13.33 0.74
CA PHE A 232 -11.05 14.23 0.21
C PHE A 232 -11.10 14.28 -1.31
N PRO A 233 -11.11 15.48 -1.91
CA PRO A 233 -11.17 15.61 -3.36
C PRO A 233 -9.92 15.05 -4.05
N ARG A 234 -10.07 14.59 -5.28
CA ARG A 234 -8.97 14.20 -6.16
C ARG A 234 -8.84 15.22 -7.33
N PRO A 235 -7.64 15.49 -7.86
CA PRO A 235 -6.33 14.96 -7.45
C PRO A 235 -5.89 15.50 -6.09
N ARG A 236 -5.21 14.64 -5.31
CA ARG A 236 -4.67 15.01 -4.00
C ARG A 236 -3.32 15.69 -4.16
N CYS A 237 -3.09 16.72 -3.37
CA CYS A 237 -1.85 17.51 -3.41
C CYS A 237 -1.35 17.79 -1.98
N ALA A 238 -0.11 18.23 -1.85
CA ALA A 238 0.54 18.47 -0.57
C ALA A 238 -0.25 19.39 0.38
N SER A 239 -1.06 20.32 -0.15
CA SER A 239 -1.91 21.19 0.68
C SER A 239 -2.97 20.44 1.50
N LEU A 240 -3.35 19.22 1.07
CA LEU A 240 -4.25 18.36 1.85
C LEU A 240 -3.67 18.05 3.24
N LEU A 241 -2.36 17.79 3.34
CA LEU A 241 -1.68 17.40 4.58
C LEU A 241 -1.80 18.47 5.70
N THR A 242 -2.01 19.72 5.33
CA THR A 242 -2.16 20.85 6.28
C THR A 242 -3.61 21.28 6.49
N SER A 243 -4.56 20.59 5.86
CA SER A 243 -5.99 20.93 5.98
C SER A 243 -6.56 20.58 7.36
N PRO A 244 -7.55 21.35 7.86
CA PRO A 244 -8.25 21.02 9.10
C PRO A 244 -8.90 19.64 9.08
N ALA A 245 -9.47 19.22 7.94
CA ALA A 245 -10.11 17.93 7.77
C ALA A 245 -9.08 16.79 7.90
N PHE A 246 -7.92 16.89 7.25
CA PHE A 246 -6.83 15.92 7.40
C PHE A 246 -6.37 15.81 8.85
N THR A 247 -6.17 16.93 9.52
CA THR A 247 -5.77 16.98 10.94
C THR A 247 -6.82 16.34 11.85
N HIS A 248 -8.11 16.48 11.53
CA HIS A 248 -9.20 15.84 12.27
C HIS A 248 -9.12 14.32 12.16
N PHE A 249 -9.07 13.77 10.94
CA PHE A 249 -8.93 12.33 10.72
C PHE A 249 -7.65 11.75 11.31
N LYS A 250 -6.53 12.48 11.20
CA LYS A 250 -5.25 12.07 11.81
C LYS A 250 -5.36 11.92 13.33
N ARG A 251 -5.99 12.88 14.01
CA ARG A 251 -6.22 12.79 15.47
C ARG A 251 -7.12 11.61 15.81
N HIS A 252 -8.16 11.37 15.02
CA HIS A 252 -9.06 10.24 15.21
C HIS A 252 -8.31 8.90 15.09
N CYS A 253 -7.56 8.68 14.02
CA CYS A 253 -6.74 7.46 13.84
C CYS A 253 -5.73 7.28 14.98
N LEU A 254 -5.07 8.38 15.42
CA LEU A 254 -4.14 8.33 16.56
C LEU A 254 -4.83 7.90 17.85
N ALA A 255 -6.05 8.39 18.11
CA ALA A 255 -6.82 8.02 19.29
C ALA A 255 -7.21 6.53 19.26
N LEU A 256 -7.69 6.03 18.12
CA LEU A 256 -8.04 4.62 17.94
C LEU A 256 -6.84 3.70 18.22
N LEU A 257 -5.71 3.96 17.56
CA LEU A 257 -4.53 3.10 17.69
C LEU A 257 -3.94 3.10 19.10
N ARG A 258 -3.98 4.25 19.80
CA ARG A 258 -3.51 4.35 21.20
C ARG A 258 -4.42 3.64 22.18
N HIS A 259 -5.72 3.74 22.01
CA HIS A 259 -6.70 3.04 22.86
C HIS A 259 -6.49 1.53 22.81
N GLU A 260 -6.25 0.99 21.64
CA GLU A 260 -5.98 -0.44 21.44
C GLU A 260 -4.64 -0.91 22.01
N GLU A 261 -3.63 -0.03 22.10
CA GLU A 261 -2.34 -0.36 22.72
C GLU A 261 -2.38 -0.36 24.26
N GLY A 262 -3.50 0.01 24.90
CA GLY A 262 -3.64 0.11 26.36
C GLY A 262 -2.75 1.19 26.97
N ARG A 263 -2.22 2.10 26.17
CA ARG A 263 -1.37 3.20 26.63
C ARG A 263 -2.24 4.41 26.98
N GLU A 264 -2.60 4.54 28.26
CA GLU A 264 -2.97 5.88 28.76
C GLU A 264 -1.81 6.83 28.51
N LEU A 265 -2.13 7.99 27.88
CA LEU A 265 -1.15 9.07 27.74
C LEU A 265 -0.59 9.43 29.13
N PRO A 266 0.74 9.51 29.31
CA PRO A 266 1.26 10.33 30.38
C PRO A 266 0.64 11.73 30.16
N ARG A 267 -0.08 12.23 31.18
CA ARG A 267 -0.59 13.60 31.18
C ARG A 267 0.60 14.49 30.86
N LEU A 268 0.58 15.13 29.68
CA LEU A 268 1.56 16.15 29.35
C LEU A 268 1.43 17.20 30.45
N THR A 269 2.37 17.20 31.38
CA THR A 269 2.55 18.33 32.28
C THR A 269 2.73 19.56 31.37
N PRO A 270 1.95 20.64 31.54
CA PRO A 270 2.18 21.83 30.74
C PRO A 270 3.68 22.17 30.88
N LEU A 271 4.40 22.27 29.77
CA LEU A 271 5.72 22.86 29.74
C LEU A 271 5.51 24.26 30.35
N GLY A 272 5.98 24.44 31.59
CA GLY A 272 5.99 25.75 32.20
C GLY A 272 6.72 26.69 31.24
N LEU A 273 6.01 27.67 30.71
CA LEU A 273 6.64 28.76 30.02
C LEU A 273 7.65 29.32 31.02
N PRO A 274 8.92 29.53 30.65
CA PRO A 274 9.86 30.18 31.53
C PRO A 274 9.28 31.56 31.90
N ASP A 275 9.25 31.88 33.21
CA ASP A 275 8.84 33.16 33.73
C ASP A 275 9.52 34.27 32.97
N ALA A 276 8.77 35.33 32.67
CA ALA A 276 9.17 36.48 31.86
C ALA A 276 10.29 37.36 32.48
N ASP A 277 10.99 36.85 33.49
CA ASP A 277 11.98 37.64 34.29
C ASP A 277 13.46 37.28 34.00
N HIS A 278 13.77 36.62 32.87
CA HIS A 278 15.18 36.51 32.48
C HIS A 278 15.59 37.62 31.50
N PRO A 279 16.64 38.39 31.81
CA PRO A 279 17.13 39.44 30.92
C PRO A 279 17.65 38.81 29.60
N PRO A 280 17.56 39.52 28.48
CA PRO A 280 17.95 39.00 27.18
C PRO A 280 19.46 38.68 27.14
N LEU A 281 19.80 37.49 26.66
CA LEU A 281 21.17 37.08 26.35
C LEU A 281 21.80 38.10 25.38
N ARG A 282 22.82 38.84 25.81
CA ARG A 282 23.66 39.66 24.95
C ARG A 282 24.53 38.74 24.09
N ILE A 283 24.23 38.69 22.80
CA ILE A 283 25.13 38.13 21.80
C ILE A 283 26.26 39.13 21.61
N ALA A 284 27.48 38.78 22.02
CA ALA A 284 28.69 39.51 21.65
C ALA A 284 29.00 39.22 20.16
N LEU A 285 29.17 40.28 19.39
CA LEU A 285 29.64 40.27 18.02
C LEU A 285 31.13 39.93 17.94
#